data_1d657424afb5d26ac133472427e8d12b
#
_entry.id   1d657424afb5d26ac133472427e8d12b
#
_cell.length_a   1.000
_cell.length_b   1.000
_cell.length_c   1.000
_cell.angle_alpha   90.00
_cell.angle_beta   90.00
_cell.angle_gamma   90.00
#
_symmetry.space_group_name_H-M   'P 1'
#
loop_
_entity.id
_entity.type
_entity.pdbx_description
1 polymer ?
#
loop_
_entity_poly.entity_id
_entity_poly.type
_entity_poly.pdbx_seq_one_letter_code
_entity_poly.pdbx_strand_id
1 'polypeptide(L)'
;MARTFIAVAIGLFLGFLMSNTAHAGIRCGTDVVTEGDTSVEVLSTCGEPQYVDSWVEERVKRDPYPYSSYNRPYSSSFNNDRYSNRDAYRQPFLVKENVVIERWTYSFGSNRFIHYLFFENGVLTQISQGPRGRY
;
A
#
# COMPACT_ATOMS: atom_id res chain seq x y z
N MET A 1 16.34 -48.28 -5.16
CA MET A 1 15.57 -47.47 -6.13
C MET A 1 14.52 -46.58 -5.46
N ALA A 2 13.75 -46.97 -4.45
CA ALA A 2 12.75 -46.11 -3.79
C ALA A 2 13.29 -44.86 -3.12
N ARG A 3 14.50 -44.91 -2.56
CA ARG A 3 15.12 -43.74 -1.85
C ARG A 3 15.52 -42.59 -2.78
N THR A 4 15.87 -42.87 -4.01
CA THR A 4 16.23 -41.85 -5.03
C THR A 4 15.01 -41.10 -5.56
N PHE A 5 13.87 -41.75 -5.69
CA PHE A 5 12.63 -41.09 -6.14
C PHE A 5 12.05 -40.13 -5.09
N ILE A 6 12.21 -40.43 -3.79
CA ILE A 6 11.73 -39.57 -2.71
C ILE A 6 12.57 -38.27 -2.66
N ALA A 7 13.88 -38.35 -2.84
CA ALA A 7 14.75 -37.17 -2.84
C ALA A 7 14.46 -36.22 -4.01
N VAL A 8 14.17 -36.75 -5.20
CA VAL A 8 13.80 -35.95 -6.37
C VAL A 8 12.44 -35.29 -6.19
N ALA A 9 11.45 -36.01 -5.62
CA ALA A 9 10.14 -35.46 -5.36
C ALA A 9 10.16 -34.30 -4.34
N ILE A 10 10.98 -34.41 -3.28
CA ILE A 10 11.15 -33.34 -2.28
C ILE A 10 11.84 -32.10 -2.90
N GLY A 11 12.84 -32.31 -3.75
CA GLY A 11 13.53 -31.22 -4.45
C GLY A 11 12.61 -30.43 -5.40
N LEU A 12 11.71 -31.13 -6.10
CA LEU A 12 10.71 -30.50 -6.98
C LEU A 12 9.64 -29.73 -6.20
N PHE A 13 9.27 -30.19 -5.00
CA PHE A 13 8.26 -29.53 -4.17
C PHE A 13 8.80 -28.25 -3.48
N LEU A 14 10.08 -28.21 -3.10
CA LEU A 14 10.72 -27.03 -2.54
C LEU A 14 10.90 -25.89 -3.57
N GLY A 15 11.04 -26.21 -4.86
CA GLY A 15 11.18 -25.21 -5.93
C GLY A 15 9.91 -24.44 -6.23
N PHE A 16 8.73 -24.91 -5.81
CA PHE A 16 7.44 -24.28 -6.12
C PHE A 16 7.03 -23.16 -5.14
N LEU A 17 7.79 -22.95 -4.06
CA LEU A 17 7.46 -21.95 -3.02
C LEU A 17 8.09 -20.56 -3.27
N MET A 18 8.82 -20.37 -4.37
CA MET A 18 9.30 -19.04 -4.79
C MET A 18 8.18 -18.32 -5.57
N SER A 19 7.14 -17.89 -4.88
CA SER A 19 6.12 -17.00 -5.44
C SER A 19 6.77 -15.63 -5.68
N ASN A 20 7.23 -15.39 -6.91
CA ASN A 20 7.62 -14.04 -7.33
C ASN A 20 6.35 -13.17 -7.37
N THR A 21 6.27 -12.17 -6.50
CA THR A 21 5.25 -11.14 -6.60
C THR A 21 5.54 -10.33 -7.88
N ALA A 22 4.72 -10.50 -8.90
CA ALA A 22 4.78 -9.68 -10.10
C ALA A 22 4.25 -8.28 -9.73
N HIS A 23 5.14 -7.29 -9.68
CA HIS A 23 4.73 -5.91 -9.55
C HIS A 23 4.26 -5.39 -10.91
N ALA A 24 3.06 -4.81 -10.94
CA ALA A 24 2.58 -4.12 -12.12
C ALA A 24 3.41 -2.86 -12.33
N GLY A 25 3.96 -2.68 -13.53
CA GLY A 25 4.74 -1.51 -13.91
C GLY A 25 4.25 -0.94 -15.24
N ILE A 26 4.38 0.37 -15.40
CA ILE A 26 4.12 1.07 -16.65
C ILE A 26 5.45 1.53 -17.25
N ARG A 27 5.65 1.29 -18.55
CA ARG A 27 6.84 1.73 -19.25
C ARG A 27 6.62 3.11 -19.89
N CYS A 28 7.44 4.08 -19.46
CA CYS A 28 7.49 5.43 -19.98
C CYS A 28 8.82 5.62 -20.73
N GLY A 29 8.79 5.46 -22.04
CA GLY A 29 10.03 5.47 -22.84
C GLY A 29 10.93 4.28 -22.52
N THR A 30 12.13 4.56 -22.00
CA THR A 30 13.14 3.56 -21.57
C THR A 30 12.94 3.10 -20.15
N ASP A 31 12.30 3.90 -19.33
CA ASP A 31 12.18 3.69 -17.88
C ASP A 31 10.86 3.02 -17.52
N VAL A 32 10.81 2.44 -16.31
CA VAL A 32 9.64 1.74 -15.78
C VAL A 32 9.27 2.37 -14.47
N VAL A 33 8.00 2.73 -14.33
CA VAL A 33 7.38 3.21 -13.09
C VAL A 33 6.63 2.06 -12.44
N THR A 34 6.77 1.91 -11.13
CA THR A 34 6.21 0.82 -10.35
C THR A 34 5.48 1.35 -9.11
N GLU A 35 4.66 0.52 -8.50
CA GLU A 35 4.05 0.82 -7.21
C GLU A 35 5.13 1.10 -6.15
N GLY A 36 4.95 2.16 -5.38
CA GLY A 36 5.91 2.70 -4.41
C GLY A 36 6.64 3.95 -4.88
N ASP A 37 6.65 4.25 -6.19
CA ASP A 37 7.26 5.47 -6.72
C ASP A 37 6.45 6.71 -6.29
N THR A 38 7.13 7.83 -6.12
CA THR A 38 6.48 9.09 -5.77
C THR A 38 5.89 9.77 -7.02
N SER A 39 4.88 10.61 -6.83
CA SER A 39 4.28 11.40 -7.91
C SER A 39 5.32 12.27 -8.66
N VAL A 40 6.35 12.75 -7.95
CA VAL A 40 7.44 13.53 -8.56
C VAL A 40 8.31 12.65 -9.47
N GLU A 41 8.64 11.43 -9.04
CA GLU A 41 9.39 10.47 -9.87
C GLU A 41 8.60 10.06 -11.10
N VAL A 42 7.31 9.77 -10.94
CA VAL A 42 6.42 9.44 -12.05
C VAL A 42 6.33 10.59 -13.05
N LEU A 43 6.17 11.83 -12.55
CA LEU A 43 6.11 13.02 -13.39
C LEU A 43 7.42 13.24 -14.18
N SER A 44 8.56 13.03 -13.53
CA SER A 44 9.87 13.19 -14.17
C SER A 44 10.13 12.12 -15.24
N THR A 45 9.61 10.91 -15.05
CA THR A 45 9.83 9.75 -15.94
C THR A 45 8.83 9.68 -17.08
N CYS A 46 7.54 9.89 -16.79
CA CYS A 46 6.45 9.74 -17.74
C CYS A 46 5.99 11.08 -18.36
N GLY A 47 6.44 12.20 -17.80
CA GLY A 47 5.95 13.52 -18.19
C GLY A 47 4.58 13.83 -17.59
N GLU A 48 3.94 14.88 -18.07
CA GLU A 48 2.63 15.31 -17.58
C GLU A 48 1.51 14.32 -17.93
N PRO A 49 0.64 13.96 -16.97
CA PRO A 49 -0.55 13.17 -17.25
C PRO A 49 -1.54 13.95 -18.10
N GLN A 50 -2.35 13.29 -18.91
CA GLN A 50 -3.39 13.94 -19.71
C GLN A 50 -4.54 14.47 -18.86
N TYR A 51 -4.78 13.80 -17.73
CA TYR A 51 -5.87 14.17 -16.83
C TYR A 51 -5.52 13.76 -15.39
N VAL A 52 -5.89 14.62 -14.42
CA VAL A 52 -5.72 14.40 -12.99
C VAL A 52 -7.04 14.62 -12.28
N ASP A 53 -7.49 13.61 -11.56
CA ASP A 53 -8.59 13.72 -10.60
C ASP A 53 -7.98 13.66 -9.19
N SER A 54 -8.53 14.42 -8.25
CA SER A 54 -8.12 14.37 -6.85
C SER A 54 -9.32 14.42 -5.92
N TRP A 55 -9.31 13.60 -4.87
CA TRP A 55 -10.33 13.59 -3.82
C TRP A 55 -9.71 13.18 -2.47
N VAL A 56 -10.47 13.37 -1.40
CA VAL A 56 -10.04 12.98 -0.06
C VAL A 56 -10.94 11.85 0.45
N GLU A 57 -10.32 10.78 0.96
CA GLU A 57 -11.00 9.68 1.64
C GLU A 57 -10.74 9.73 3.13
N GLU A 58 -11.80 9.63 3.94
CA GLU A 58 -11.67 9.39 5.38
C GLU A 58 -11.51 7.90 5.62
N ARG A 59 -10.39 7.49 6.21
CA ARG A 59 -10.11 6.09 6.60
C ARG A 59 -10.02 5.96 8.10
N VAL A 60 -10.53 4.86 8.62
CA VAL A 60 -10.43 4.53 10.05
C VAL A 60 -9.33 3.49 10.22
N LYS A 61 -8.26 3.88 10.92
CA LYS A 61 -7.18 2.97 11.32
C LYS A 61 -7.32 2.58 12.78
N ARG A 62 -6.95 1.35 13.11
CA ARG A 62 -6.75 0.93 14.50
C ARG A 62 -5.33 1.31 14.90
N ASP A 63 -5.20 2.22 15.83
CA ASP A 63 -3.90 2.52 16.41
C ASP A 63 -3.59 1.45 17.49
N PRO A 64 -2.55 0.63 17.32
CA PRO A 64 -2.14 -0.35 18.31
C PRO A 64 -1.54 0.29 19.58
N TYR A 65 -1.15 1.58 19.49
CA TYR A 65 -0.55 2.32 20.60
C TYR A 65 -1.52 3.41 21.09
N PRO A 66 -2.34 3.15 22.12
CA PRO A 66 -3.18 4.21 22.69
C PRO A 66 -2.28 5.32 23.22
N TYR A 67 -2.53 6.54 22.76
CA TYR A 67 -1.81 7.77 23.10
C TYR A 67 -1.73 8.11 24.60
N SER A 68 -2.28 7.28 25.47
CA SER A 68 -2.40 7.56 26.91
C SER A 68 -1.12 7.35 27.73
N SER A 69 0.01 6.94 27.10
CA SER A 69 1.27 6.75 27.85
C SER A 69 2.02 8.04 28.18
N TYR A 70 1.83 9.12 27.42
CA TYR A 70 2.66 10.32 27.56
C TYR A 70 2.02 11.46 28.36
N ASN A 71 0.72 11.49 28.55
CA ASN A 71 0.02 12.56 29.26
C ASN A 71 -0.74 12.08 30.50
N ARG A 72 -0.18 11.16 31.28
CA ARG A 72 -0.70 10.93 32.62
C ARG A 72 -0.20 12.07 33.52
N PRO A 73 -1.07 12.98 34.00
CA PRO A 73 -0.69 13.81 35.13
C PRO A 73 -0.38 12.87 36.27
N TYR A 74 0.79 13.00 36.85
CA TYR A 74 1.22 12.28 38.05
C TYR A 74 0.25 12.64 39.21
N SER A 75 -0.85 11.94 39.26
CA SER A 75 -1.77 11.99 40.39
C SER A 75 -1.28 10.97 41.40
N SER A 76 -0.51 11.46 42.36
CA SER A 76 -0.18 10.72 43.58
C SER A 76 -1.39 10.61 44.49
N SER A 77 -2.31 9.73 44.14
CA SER A 77 -3.36 9.29 45.07
C SER A 77 -3.13 7.81 45.35
N PHE A 78 -2.53 7.53 46.50
CA PHE A 78 -2.43 6.20 47.06
C PHE A 78 -3.82 5.79 47.57
N ASN A 79 -4.69 5.34 46.67
CA ASN A 79 -5.87 4.59 47.07
C ASN A 79 -5.73 3.16 46.56
N ASN A 80 -5.65 2.28 47.57
CA ASN A 80 -5.36 0.86 47.50
C ASN A 80 -6.61 0.07 47.05
N ASP A 81 -7.15 0.35 45.86
CA ASP A 81 -8.26 -0.39 45.32
C ASP A 81 -7.76 -1.45 44.33
N ARG A 82 -7.85 -2.70 44.82
CA ARG A 82 -7.42 -3.95 44.17
C ARG A 82 -8.22 -4.32 42.89
N TYR A 83 -8.85 -3.40 42.22
CA TYR A 83 -9.43 -3.61 40.90
C TYR A 83 -8.61 -2.84 39.88
N SER A 84 -7.46 -3.41 39.55
CA SER A 84 -6.68 -3.01 38.40
C SER A 84 -7.49 -3.37 37.16
N ASN A 85 -8.18 -2.39 36.59
CA ASN A 85 -8.81 -2.46 35.27
C ASN A 85 -7.73 -2.57 34.20
N ARG A 86 -6.99 -3.70 34.20
CA ARG A 86 -5.96 -3.99 33.14
C ARG A 86 -6.60 -4.18 31.76
N ASP A 87 -7.91 -4.43 31.73
CA ASP A 87 -8.65 -4.67 30.49
C ASP A 87 -9.14 -3.38 29.81
N ALA A 88 -9.23 -2.27 30.52
CA ALA A 88 -9.62 -0.98 29.95
C ALA A 88 -8.57 -0.40 28.98
N TYR A 89 -7.31 -0.88 29.02
CA TYR A 89 -6.20 -0.41 28.18
C TYR A 89 -6.00 -1.21 26.89
N ARG A 90 -6.85 -2.21 26.64
CA ARG A 90 -6.72 -3.08 25.45
C ARG A 90 -7.65 -2.72 24.29
N GLN A 91 -8.45 -1.67 24.42
CA GLN A 91 -9.28 -1.24 23.30
C GLN A 91 -8.41 -0.45 22.30
N PRO A 92 -8.23 -0.94 21.08
CA PRO A 92 -7.53 -0.15 20.05
C PRO A 92 -8.35 1.11 19.77
N PHE A 93 -7.69 2.27 19.84
CA PHE A 93 -8.34 3.51 19.44
C PHE A 93 -8.53 3.52 17.92
N LEU A 94 -9.71 3.91 17.48
CA LEU A 94 -10.01 4.18 16.10
C LEU A 94 -9.59 5.62 15.79
N VAL A 95 -8.56 5.77 14.97
CA VAL A 95 -8.09 7.08 14.49
C VAL A 95 -8.62 7.29 13.09
N LYS A 96 -9.25 8.44 12.86
CA LYS A 96 -9.65 8.87 11.55
C LYS A 96 -8.49 9.58 10.87
N GLU A 97 -8.18 9.15 9.68
CA GLU A 97 -7.14 9.72 8.84
C GLU A 97 -7.73 10.14 7.50
N ASN A 98 -7.41 11.35 7.06
CA ASN A 98 -7.75 11.82 5.73
C ASN A 98 -6.59 11.47 4.78
N VAL A 99 -6.90 10.69 3.75
CA VAL A 99 -5.96 10.28 2.71
C VAL A 99 -6.31 11.03 1.43
N VAL A 100 -5.34 11.76 0.87
CA VAL A 100 -5.49 12.39 -0.43
C VAL A 100 -5.24 11.34 -1.50
N ILE A 101 -6.24 11.11 -2.35
CA ILE A 101 -6.14 10.21 -3.48
C ILE A 101 -6.06 11.05 -4.76
N GLU A 102 -5.08 10.75 -5.61
CA GLU A 102 -4.99 11.31 -6.96
C GLU A 102 -5.04 10.17 -7.97
N ARG A 103 -5.80 10.36 -9.04
CA ARG A 103 -5.82 9.46 -10.19
C ARG A 103 -5.27 10.19 -11.40
N TRP A 104 -4.12 9.74 -11.85
CA TRP A 104 -3.47 10.27 -13.06
C TRP A 104 -3.77 9.39 -14.25
N THR A 105 -4.12 10.00 -15.37
CA THR A 105 -4.45 9.28 -16.61
C THR A 105 -3.35 9.52 -17.66
N TYR A 106 -2.76 8.42 -18.14
CA TYR A 106 -1.78 8.43 -19.22
C TYR A 106 -2.30 7.67 -20.43
N SER A 107 -2.18 8.29 -21.62
CA SER A 107 -2.45 7.64 -22.90
C SER A 107 -1.22 7.77 -23.80
N PHE A 108 -0.70 6.65 -24.22
CA PHE A 108 0.50 6.58 -25.06
C PHE A 108 0.18 6.36 -26.56
N GLY A 109 -1.04 6.69 -26.97
CA GLY A 109 -1.48 6.62 -28.37
C GLY A 109 -2.63 5.64 -28.61
N SER A 110 -3.20 5.67 -29.83
CA SER A 110 -4.43 4.97 -30.21
C SER A 110 -4.37 3.44 -30.14
N ASN A 111 -3.19 2.85 -30.25
CA ASN A 111 -2.99 1.39 -30.21
C ASN A 111 -2.56 0.88 -28.83
N ARG A 112 -2.38 1.78 -27.85
CA ARG A 112 -1.96 1.44 -26.49
C ARG A 112 -3.13 1.59 -25.54
N PHE A 113 -3.08 0.85 -24.44
CA PHE A 113 -4.04 1.01 -23.36
C PHE A 113 -3.82 2.33 -22.62
N ILE A 114 -4.91 2.94 -22.18
CA ILE A 114 -4.88 4.03 -21.22
C ILE A 114 -4.47 3.43 -19.87
N HIS A 115 -3.61 4.13 -19.15
CA HIS A 115 -3.18 3.73 -17.81
C HIS A 115 -3.72 4.72 -16.78
N TYR A 116 -4.25 4.19 -15.68
CA TYR A 116 -4.67 4.94 -14.52
C TYR A 116 -3.72 4.63 -13.37
N LEU A 117 -3.05 5.65 -12.88
CA LEU A 117 -2.15 5.59 -11.75
C LEU A 117 -2.84 6.22 -10.55
N PHE A 118 -2.94 5.48 -9.46
CA PHE A 118 -3.56 5.95 -8.23
C PHE A 118 -2.48 6.23 -7.19
N PHE A 119 -2.46 7.47 -6.71
CA PHE A 119 -1.55 7.91 -5.66
C PHE A 119 -2.30 8.11 -4.36
N GLU A 120 -1.70 7.68 -3.27
CA GLU A 120 -2.14 7.97 -1.91
C GLU A 120 -1.10 8.86 -1.24
N ASN A 121 -1.49 10.09 -0.87
CA ASN A 121 -0.58 11.08 -0.31
C ASN A 121 0.74 11.24 -1.12
N GLY A 122 0.63 11.22 -2.45
CA GLY A 122 1.75 11.39 -3.38
C GLY A 122 2.60 10.15 -3.64
N VAL A 123 2.21 8.96 -3.14
CA VAL A 123 2.88 7.68 -3.43
C VAL A 123 1.99 6.81 -4.31
N LEU A 124 2.55 6.25 -5.37
CA LEU A 124 1.85 5.37 -6.32
C LEU A 124 1.50 4.04 -5.63
N THR A 125 0.22 3.76 -5.46
CA THR A 125 -0.28 2.56 -4.77
C THR A 125 -0.89 1.55 -5.71
N GLN A 126 -1.37 1.99 -6.89
CA GLN A 126 -2.02 1.09 -7.84
C GLN A 126 -1.85 1.58 -9.26
N ILE A 127 -1.60 0.63 -10.17
CA ILE A 127 -1.62 0.85 -11.62
C ILE A 127 -2.74 -0.01 -12.22
N SER A 128 -3.63 0.60 -12.99
CA SER A 128 -4.67 -0.12 -13.71
C SER A 128 -4.70 0.24 -15.20
N GLN A 129 -5.16 -0.69 -16.02
CA GLN A 129 -5.32 -0.49 -17.45
C GLN A 129 -6.78 -0.22 -17.79
N GLY A 130 -7.00 0.81 -18.58
CA GLY A 130 -8.29 1.14 -19.16
C GLY A 130 -8.46 0.62 -20.58
N PRO A 131 -9.42 1.15 -21.33
CA PRO A 131 -9.61 0.82 -22.74
C PRO A 131 -8.42 1.29 -23.59
N ARG A 132 -8.35 0.85 -24.83
CA ARG A 132 -7.39 1.39 -25.80
C ARG A 132 -7.73 2.84 -26.13
N GLY A 133 -6.70 3.68 -26.21
CA GLY A 133 -6.83 5.05 -26.70
C GLY A 133 -7.42 5.07 -28.11
N ARG A 134 -8.32 6.02 -28.37
CA ARG A 134 -8.99 6.10 -29.68
C ARG A 134 -8.40 7.17 -30.62
N TYR A 135 -7.28 7.80 -30.23
CA TYR A 135 -6.70 8.90 -31.01
C TYR A 135 -5.18 8.75 -31.16
#